data_8f893f99101a2174e66717846885ca4d
#
_entry.id   8f893f99101a2174e66717846885ca4d
#
_cell.length_a   1.000
_cell.length_b   1.000
_cell.length_c   1.000
_cell.angle_alpha   90.00
_cell.angle_beta   90.00
_cell.angle_gamma   90.00
#
_symmetry.space_group_name_H-M   'P 1'
#
loop_
_entity.id
_entity.type
_entity.pdbx_description
1 polymer ?
#
loop_
_entity_poly.entity_id
_entity_poly.type
_entity_poly.pdbx_seq_one_letter_code
_entity_poly.pdbx_strand_id
1 'polypeptide(L)'
;MDLNSSLLAGFWPWANLLYWPLLAWALYRAPWSILTQKDSSNVLFATCAALFLIWQLRVQVADGLDIHLLGSALLTLMFRWQTALLANALILLGMTLTTQADFAAFATNGLLMGALPVGISYLVWRLNEWYLPANYFVYIFVVAFLSAGIGMLAVGHAAWWLLGITSELPMETLDQFRWIFVPIMYPEAFLTGGAISIFVIYKPQWIATFDDRRYLKNR
;
A
#
# COMPACT_ATOMS: atom_id res chain seq x y z
N MET A 1 -9.16 2.84 0.87
CA MET A 1 -9.64 4.13 1.41
C MET A 1 -9.63 5.12 0.27
N ASP A 2 -10.66 5.90 0.10
CA ASP A 2 -10.75 6.90 -0.97
C ASP A 2 -11.37 8.17 -0.41
N LEU A 3 -10.64 9.30 -0.55
CA LEU A 3 -11.08 10.60 -0.06
C LEU A 3 -11.54 11.46 -1.24
N ASN A 4 -12.69 12.11 -1.08
CA ASN A 4 -13.15 13.07 -2.06
C ASN A 4 -12.44 14.44 -1.86
N SER A 5 -12.20 15.18 -2.92
CA SER A 5 -11.55 16.50 -2.87
C SER A 5 -12.33 17.53 -2.04
N SER A 6 -13.66 17.39 -1.94
CA SER A 6 -14.50 18.24 -1.09
C SER A 6 -14.10 18.22 0.38
N LEU A 7 -13.50 17.10 0.85
CA LEU A 7 -13.00 16.94 2.21
C LEU A 7 -11.56 17.47 2.39
N LEU A 8 -10.89 17.86 1.31
CA LEU A 8 -9.45 18.17 1.27
C LEU A 8 -9.21 19.68 1.05
N ALA A 9 -10.04 20.55 1.64
CA ALA A 9 -9.98 21.98 1.43
C ALA A 9 -8.55 22.53 1.58
N GLY A 10 -8.01 23.10 0.47
CA GLY A 10 -6.69 23.73 0.46
C GLY A 10 -5.47 22.83 0.55
N PHE A 11 -5.62 21.52 0.79
CA PHE A 11 -4.48 20.60 0.92
C PHE A 11 -3.99 20.02 -0.42
N TRP A 12 -4.85 19.93 -1.42
CA TRP A 12 -4.52 19.31 -2.70
C TRP A 12 -3.27 19.88 -3.42
N PRO A 13 -2.91 21.18 -3.36
CA PRO A 13 -1.67 21.67 -3.98
C PRO A 13 -0.42 21.08 -3.32
N TRP A 14 -0.41 20.97 -1.98
CA TRP A 14 0.69 20.40 -1.22
C TRP A 14 0.87 18.91 -1.49
N ALA A 15 -0.24 18.17 -1.59
CA ALA A 15 -0.21 16.77 -1.98
C ALA A 15 0.39 16.57 -3.37
N ASN A 16 0.02 17.40 -4.36
CA ASN A 16 0.60 17.36 -5.69
C ASN A 16 2.11 17.67 -5.69
N LEU A 17 2.53 18.66 -4.90
CA LEU A 17 3.95 19.04 -4.80
C LEU A 17 4.81 17.90 -4.24
N LEU A 18 4.25 17.04 -3.39
CA LEU A 18 4.96 15.90 -2.79
C LEU A 18 4.85 14.63 -3.65
N TYR A 19 3.66 14.32 -4.14
CA TYR A 19 3.37 13.05 -4.80
C TYR A 19 4.03 12.92 -6.17
N TRP A 20 3.93 13.94 -7.02
CA TRP A 20 4.47 13.85 -8.37
C TRP A 20 6.00 13.74 -8.43
N PRO A 21 6.79 14.50 -7.65
CA PRO A 21 8.24 14.26 -7.57
C PRO A 21 8.60 12.88 -7.02
N LEU A 22 7.84 12.37 -6.03
CA LEU A 22 8.05 11.03 -5.48
C LEU A 22 7.77 9.96 -6.56
N LEU A 23 6.70 10.12 -7.31
CA LEU A 23 6.34 9.21 -8.40
C LEU A 23 7.36 9.26 -9.54
N ALA A 24 7.81 10.46 -9.92
CA ALA A 24 8.86 10.65 -10.91
C ALA A 24 10.19 10.01 -10.46
N TRP A 25 10.54 10.15 -9.18
CA TRP A 25 11.70 9.48 -8.61
C TRP A 25 11.56 7.95 -8.62
N ALA A 26 10.39 7.43 -8.27
CA ALA A 26 10.11 6.00 -8.36
C ALA A 26 10.24 5.51 -9.81
N LEU A 27 9.70 6.25 -10.77
CA LEU A 27 9.79 5.97 -12.22
C LEU A 27 11.25 5.91 -12.69
N TYR A 28 12.06 6.89 -12.28
CA TYR A 28 13.50 6.92 -12.62
C TYR A 28 14.28 5.76 -12.01
N ARG A 29 13.94 5.35 -10.78
CA ARG A 29 14.63 4.29 -10.03
C ARG A 29 14.03 2.89 -10.20
N ALA A 30 12.94 2.75 -10.94
CA ALA A 30 12.28 1.47 -11.13
C ALA A 30 13.18 0.46 -11.85
N PRO A 31 13.21 -0.80 -11.42
CA PRO A 31 13.91 -1.87 -12.10
C PRO A 31 13.12 -2.32 -13.35
N TRP A 32 13.25 -1.58 -14.45
CA TRP A 32 12.50 -1.81 -15.68
C TRP A 32 12.69 -3.21 -16.29
N SER A 33 13.75 -3.93 -15.91
CA SER A 33 13.95 -5.33 -16.27
C SER A 33 12.78 -6.24 -15.89
N ILE A 34 11.96 -5.85 -14.91
CA ILE A 34 10.74 -6.59 -14.53
C ILE A 34 9.72 -6.67 -15.68
N LEU A 35 9.65 -5.65 -16.52
CA LEU A 35 8.74 -5.63 -17.68
C LEU A 35 9.27 -6.42 -18.87
N THR A 36 10.58 -6.64 -18.96
CA THR A 36 11.21 -7.41 -20.03
C THR A 36 11.21 -8.92 -19.77
N GLN A 37 11.05 -9.31 -18.50
CA GLN A 37 10.95 -10.72 -18.11
C GLN A 37 9.47 -11.11 -18.07
N LYS A 38 9.05 -11.96 -19.02
CA LYS A 38 7.65 -12.35 -19.23
C LYS A 38 6.95 -12.83 -17.96
N ASP A 39 7.61 -13.67 -17.16
CA ASP A 39 7.02 -14.19 -15.93
C ASP A 39 6.82 -13.09 -14.89
N SER A 40 7.81 -12.22 -14.69
CA SER A 40 7.74 -11.11 -13.73
C SER A 40 6.70 -10.06 -14.13
N SER A 41 6.61 -9.72 -15.42
CA SER A 41 5.59 -8.78 -15.89
C SER A 41 4.18 -9.33 -15.77
N ASN A 42 3.96 -10.62 -16.08
CA ASN A 42 2.65 -11.26 -15.92
C ASN A 42 2.21 -11.26 -14.45
N VAL A 43 3.12 -11.57 -13.52
CA VAL A 43 2.84 -11.56 -12.08
C VAL A 43 2.52 -10.15 -11.60
N LEU A 44 3.26 -9.12 -12.06
CA LEU A 44 2.99 -7.73 -11.72
C LEU A 44 1.59 -7.31 -12.18
N PHE A 45 1.25 -7.53 -13.45
CA PHE A 45 -0.06 -7.14 -13.98
C PHE A 45 -1.20 -7.95 -13.37
N ALA A 46 -1.00 -9.24 -13.11
CA ALA A 46 -1.99 -10.07 -12.41
C ALA A 46 -2.24 -9.57 -10.97
N THR A 47 -1.17 -9.19 -10.26
CA THR A 47 -1.29 -8.61 -8.91
C THR A 47 -2.01 -7.27 -8.96
N CYS A 48 -1.69 -6.39 -9.93
CA CYS A 48 -2.39 -5.12 -10.11
C CYS A 48 -3.89 -5.34 -10.41
N ALA A 49 -4.22 -6.28 -11.29
CA ALA A 49 -5.61 -6.61 -11.62
C ALA A 49 -6.37 -7.18 -10.39
N ALA A 50 -5.75 -8.09 -9.64
CA ALA A 50 -6.35 -8.63 -8.42
C ALA A 50 -6.60 -7.53 -7.37
N LEU A 51 -5.63 -6.65 -7.14
CA LEU A 51 -5.80 -5.53 -6.21
C LEU A 51 -6.82 -4.51 -6.71
N PHE A 52 -6.87 -4.23 -8.00
CA PHE A 52 -7.91 -3.38 -8.59
C PHE A 52 -9.31 -3.94 -8.30
N LEU A 53 -9.52 -5.26 -8.43
CA LEU A 53 -10.79 -5.90 -8.08
C LEU A 53 -11.07 -5.84 -6.57
N ILE A 54 -10.05 -6.02 -5.72
CA ILE A 54 -10.19 -5.88 -4.27
C ILE A 54 -10.58 -4.44 -3.90
N TRP A 55 -10.03 -3.42 -4.56
CA TRP A 55 -10.36 -2.02 -4.32
C TRP A 55 -11.80 -1.65 -4.72
N GLN A 56 -12.45 -2.43 -5.60
CA GLN A 56 -13.89 -2.29 -5.86
C GLN A 56 -14.75 -2.71 -4.65
N LEU A 57 -14.22 -3.59 -3.78
CA LEU A 57 -14.88 -4.01 -2.54
C LEU A 57 -14.63 -2.97 -1.45
N ARG A 58 -15.43 -1.91 -1.45
CA ARG A 58 -15.30 -0.78 -0.52
C ARG A 58 -16.54 -0.62 0.34
N VAL A 59 -16.34 -0.09 1.53
CA VAL A 59 -17.39 0.26 2.48
C VAL A 59 -17.37 1.77 2.65
N GLN A 60 -18.50 2.40 2.40
CA GLN A 60 -18.69 3.82 2.64
C GLN A 60 -18.97 4.05 4.13
N VAL A 61 -18.18 4.90 4.76
CA VAL A 61 -18.33 5.28 6.18
C VAL A 61 -19.07 6.60 6.32
N ALA A 62 -18.79 7.55 5.43
CA ALA A 62 -19.47 8.82 5.32
C ALA A 62 -19.42 9.29 3.86
N ASP A 63 -20.14 10.34 3.51
CA ASP A 63 -20.13 10.87 2.16
C ASP A 63 -18.73 11.30 1.74
N GLY A 64 -18.22 10.67 0.66
CA GLY A 64 -16.86 10.89 0.15
C GLY A 64 -15.75 10.24 0.98
N LEU A 65 -16.08 9.29 1.85
CA LEU A 65 -15.14 8.60 2.73
C LEU A 65 -15.32 7.08 2.64
N ASP A 66 -14.60 6.45 1.75
CA ASP A 66 -14.64 5.00 1.51
C ASP A 66 -13.43 4.28 2.11
N ILE A 67 -13.62 3.04 2.56
CA ILE A 67 -12.55 2.18 3.07
C ILE A 67 -12.53 0.87 2.27
N HIS A 68 -11.34 0.44 1.90
CA HIS A 68 -11.05 -0.86 1.27
C HIS A 68 -9.67 -1.35 1.72
N LEU A 69 -9.35 -2.62 1.47
CA LEU A 69 -8.00 -3.16 1.67
C LEU A 69 -7.03 -2.54 0.67
N LEU A 70 -5.78 -2.34 1.08
CA LEU A 70 -4.78 -1.62 0.28
C LEU A 70 -3.94 -2.56 -0.60
N GLY A 71 -3.37 -3.62 -0.02
CA GLY A 71 -2.43 -4.51 -0.68
C GLY A 71 -1.09 -3.85 -1.06
N SER A 72 -0.84 -2.61 -0.61
CA SER A 72 0.38 -1.85 -0.93
C SER A 72 1.63 -2.50 -0.34
N ALA A 73 1.50 -3.13 0.84
CA ALA A 73 2.57 -3.91 1.45
C ALA A 73 2.91 -5.15 0.61
N LEU A 74 1.91 -5.85 0.07
CA LEU A 74 2.11 -6.98 -0.83
C LEU A 74 2.93 -6.57 -2.06
N LEU A 75 2.52 -5.49 -2.74
CA LEU A 75 3.25 -4.96 -3.89
C LEU A 75 4.70 -4.59 -3.53
N THR A 76 4.91 -4.00 -2.35
CA THR A 76 6.25 -3.60 -1.89
C THR A 76 7.17 -4.79 -1.72
N LEU A 77 6.69 -5.86 -1.10
CA LEU A 77 7.47 -7.06 -0.84
C LEU A 77 7.73 -7.87 -2.13
N MET A 78 6.76 -7.92 -3.03
CA MET A 78 6.90 -8.62 -4.31
C MET A 78 7.80 -7.85 -5.29
N PHE A 79 7.69 -6.52 -5.39
CA PHE A 79 8.29 -5.77 -6.50
C PHE A 79 9.18 -4.60 -6.07
N ARG A 80 9.48 -4.45 -4.78
CA ARG A 80 10.16 -3.32 -4.16
C ARG A 80 9.36 -2.02 -4.24
N TRP A 81 9.77 -1.03 -3.46
CA TRP A 81 9.02 0.22 -3.26
C TRP A 81 8.75 1.02 -4.55
N GLN A 82 9.70 1.04 -5.49
CA GLN A 82 9.56 1.82 -6.72
C GLN A 82 8.40 1.29 -7.57
N THR A 83 8.46 0.00 -7.89
CA THR A 83 7.43 -0.66 -8.71
C THR A 83 6.09 -0.71 -7.97
N ALA A 84 6.11 -0.89 -6.64
CA ALA A 84 4.91 -0.86 -5.82
C ALA A 84 4.21 0.49 -5.87
N LEU A 85 4.96 1.59 -5.80
CA LEU A 85 4.41 2.94 -5.90
C LEU A 85 3.77 3.21 -7.27
N LEU A 86 4.44 2.79 -8.35
CA LEU A 86 3.91 2.89 -9.72
C LEU A 86 2.67 2.01 -9.93
N ALA A 87 2.68 0.80 -9.39
CA ALA A 87 1.54 -0.11 -9.44
C ALA A 87 0.32 0.45 -8.69
N ASN A 88 0.54 0.99 -7.47
CA ASN A 88 -0.52 1.68 -6.73
C ASN A 88 -1.08 2.89 -7.51
N ALA A 89 -0.22 3.69 -8.13
CA ALA A 89 -0.66 4.82 -8.96
C ALA A 89 -1.51 4.35 -10.15
N LEU A 90 -1.13 3.23 -10.79
CA LEU A 90 -1.88 2.65 -11.90
C LEU A 90 -3.26 2.12 -11.43
N ILE A 91 -3.30 1.41 -10.29
CA ILE A 91 -4.56 0.92 -9.70
C ILE A 91 -5.45 2.09 -9.33
N LEU A 92 -4.91 3.12 -8.67
CA LEU A 92 -5.64 4.32 -8.29
C LEU A 92 -6.18 5.08 -9.51
N LEU A 93 -5.38 5.17 -10.59
CA LEU A 93 -5.83 5.75 -11.85
C LEU A 93 -7.02 4.97 -12.43
N GLY A 94 -6.92 3.63 -12.46
CA GLY A 94 -8.02 2.78 -12.88
C GLY A 94 -9.28 3.00 -12.05
N MET A 95 -9.14 3.12 -10.72
CA MET A 95 -10.25 3.42 -9.80
C MET A 95 -10.86 4.78 -10.11
N THR A 96 -10.05 5.83 -10.23
CA THR A 96 -10.52 7.19 -10.52
C THR A 96 -11.31 7.26 -11.83
N LEU A 97 -10.84 6.54 -12.86
CA LEU A 97 -11.53 6.49 -14.16
C LEU A 97 -12.84 5.70 -14.13
N THR A 98 -12.91 4.62 -13.37
CA THR A 98 -14.09 3.75 -13.32
C THR A 98 -15.18 4.25 -12.37
N THR A 99 -14.80 4.93 -11.29
CA THR A 99 -15.75 5.41 -10.28
C THR A 99 -16.10 6.88 -10.45
N GLN A 100 -15.56 7.54 -11.49
CA GLN A 100 -15.70 8.98 -11.70
C GLN A 100 -15.24 9.80 -10.48
N ALA A 101 -14.29 9.27 -9.72
CA ALA A 101 -13.72 9.96 -8.58
C ALA A 101 -12.97 11.23 -9.03
N ASP A 102 -12.86 12.17 -8.12
CA ASP A 102 -12.26 13.46 -8.42
C ASP A 102 -10.72 13.37 -8.55
N PHE A 103 -10.20 13.74 -9.71
CA PHE A 103 -8.76 13.81 -9.95
C PHE A 103 -8.03 14.79 -9.03
N ALA A 104 -8.70 15.79 -8.45
CA ALA A 104 -8.07 16.69 -7.50
C ALA A 104 -7.61 15.98 -6.23
N ALA A 105 -8.29 14.89 -5.82
CA ALA A 105 -7.89 14.06 -4.68
C ALA A 105 -6.81 13.00 -5.02
N PHE A 106 -6.48 12.80 -6.31
CA PHE A 106 -5.59 11.72 -6.77
C PHE A 106 -4.25 11.70 -6.04
N ALA A 107 -3.56 12.83 -5.95
CA ALA A 107 -2.25 12.92 -5.30
C ALA A 107 -2.33 12.65 -3.79
N THR A 108 -3.39 13.14 -3.11
CA THR A 108 -3.61 12.89 -1.69
C THR A 108 -3.87 11.41 -1.42
N ASN A 109 -4.76 10.81 -2.21
CA ASN A 109 -5.04 9.38 -2.13
C ASN A 109 -3.79 8.54 -2.47
N GLY A 110 -3.00 8.95 -3.46
CA GLY A 110 -1.73 8.33 -3.80
C GLY A 110 -0.68 8.39 -2.69
N LEU A 111 -0.61 9.49 -1.93
CA LEU A 111 0.24 9.61 -0.75
C LEU A 111 -0.23 8.70 0.38
N LEU A 112 -1.52 8.73 0.69
CA LEU A 112 -2.08 7.97 1.81
C LEU A 112 -2.12 6.47 1.54
N MET A 113 -2.68 6.04 0.41
CA MET A 113 -2.90 4.61 0.09
C MET A 113 -1.70 3.95 -0.59
N GLY A 114 -0.86 4.73 -1.26
CA GLY A 114 0.34 4.26 -1.94
C GLY A 114 1.61 4.54 -1.14
N ALA A 115 2.05 5.80 -1.08
CA ALA A 115 3.36 6.16 -0.57
C ALA A 115 3.57 5.79 0.90
N LEU A 116 2.60 6.05 1.76
CA LEU A 116 2.70 5.81 3.20
C LEU A 116 2.84 4.31 3.53
N PRO A 117 1.94 3.40 3.12
CA PRO A 117 2.08 1.98 3.42
C PRO A 117 3.25 1.32 2.68
N VAL A 118 3.58 1.76 1.47
CA VAL A 118 4.80 1.32 0.75
C VAL A 118 6.05 1.71 1.54
N GLY A 119 6.13 2.95 2.03
CA GLY A 119 7.24 3.44 2.84
C GLY A 119 7.40 2.66 4.15
N ILE A 120 6.30 2.40 4.85
CA ILE A 120 6.30 1.62 6.10
C ILE A 120 6.79 0.19 5.84
N SER A 121 6.22 -0.50 4.84
CA SER A 121 6.61 -1.88 4.53
C SER A 121 8.07 -1.98 4.09
N TYR A 122 8.54 -1.03 3.30
CA TYR A 122 9.93 -0.94 2.91
C TYR A 122 10.86 -0.68 4.11
N LEU A 123 10.47 0.22 5.02
CA LEU A 123 11.23 0.51 6.23
C LEU A 123 11.31 -0.71 7.15
N VAL A 124 10.18 -1.40 7.40
CA VAL A 124 10.16 -2.61 8.24
C VAL A 124 11.03 -3.70 7.62
N TRP A 125 10.96 -3.90 6.30
CA TRP A 125 11.86 -4.82 5.61
C TRP A 125 13.33 -4.43 5.80
N ARG A 126 13.71 -3.15 5.65
CA ARG A 126 15.09 -2.67 5.85
C ARG A 126 15.56 -2.84 7.29
N LEU A 127 14.69 -2.55 8.26
CA LEU A 127 15.01 -2.76 9.68
C LEU A 127 15.21 -4.25 9.99
N ASN A 128 14.39 -5.13 9.41
CA ASN A 128 14.61 -6.57 9.51
C ASN A 128 15.96 -6.97 8.91
N GLU A 129 16.34 -6.42 7.77
CA GLU A 129 17.64 -6.68 7.13
C GLU A 129 18.82 -6.29 8.02
N TRP A 130 18.70 -5.24 8.82
CA TRP A 130 19.81 -4.70 9.63
C TRP A 130 19.87 -5.25 11.05
N TYR A 131 18.72 -5.49 11.68
CA TYR A 131 18.66 -5.72 13.12
C TYR A 131 18.09 -7.08 13.53
N LEU A 132 17.34 -7.75 12.66
CA LEU A 132 16.69 -9.01 13.02
C LEU A 132 17.42 -10.20 12.39
N PRO A 133 17.34 -11.39 13.03
CA PRO A 133 17.95 -12.60 12.49
C PRO A 133 17.31 -12.97 11.15
N ALA A 134 18.13 -13.46 10.22
CA ALA A 134 17.67 -14.00 8.94
C ALA A 134 16.90 -15.31 9.16
N ASN A 135 15.64 -15.19 9.52
CA ASN A 135 14.75 -16.29 9.83
C ASN A 135 13.46 -16.20 9.04
N TYR A 136 13.02 -17.30 8.46
CA TYR A 136 11.77 -17.39 7.68
C TYR A 136 10.55 -16.87 8.47
N PHE A 137 10.41 -17.30 9.73
CA PHE A 137 9.28 -16.87 10.55
C PHE A 137 9.30 -15.36 10.86
N VAL A 138 10.49 -14.80 11.11
CA VAL A 138 10.66 -13.36 11.30
C VAL A 138 10.24 -12.63 10.03
N TYR A 139 10.67 -13.10 8.86
CA TYR A 139 10.26 -12.49 7.59
C TYR A 139 8.73 -12.53 7.41
N ILE A 140 8.10 -13.68 7.62
CA ILE A 140 6.65 -13.81 7.46
C ILE A 140 5.89 -12.94 8.47
N PHE A 141 6.15 -13.09 9.77
CA PHE A 141 5.35 -12.43 10.79
C PHE A 141 5.67 -10.94 10.94
N VAL A 142 6.94 -10.53 10.85
CA VAL A 142 7.32 -9.12 11.04
C VAL A 142 7.27 -8.36 9.72
N VAL A 143 7.89 -8.91 8.65
CA VAL A 143 8.00 -8.17 7.39
C VAL A 143 6.70 -8.23 6.59
N ALA A 144 5.99 -9.38 6.55
CA ALA A 144 4.77 -9.47 5.77
C ALA A 144 3.51 -9.12 6.58
N PHE A 145 3.19 -9.84 7.67
CA PHE A 145 1.96 -9.58 8.44
C PHE A 145 1.99 -8.23 9.17
N LEU A 146 2.99 -8.02 10.02
CA LEU A 146 3.01 -6.85 10.90
C LEU A 146 3.16 -5.55 10.11
N SER A 147 4.00 -5.50 9.07
CA SER A 147 4.18 -4.28 8.28
C SER A 147 2.91 -3.86 7.55
N ALA A 148 2.13 -4.83 7.04
CA ALA A 148 0.85 -4.55 6.37
C ALA A 148 -0.19 -4.01 7.36
N GLY A 149 -0.30 -4.64 8.54
CA GLY A 149 -1.19 -4.17 9.60
C GLY A 149 -0.83 -2.76 10.09
N ILE A 150 0.45 -2.49 10.37
CA ILE A 150 0.95 -1.17 10.76
C ILE A 150 0.70 -0.16 9.63
N GLY A 151 0.94 -0.55 8.38
CA GLY A 151 0.67 0.29 7.21
C GLY A 151 -0.78 0.74 7.16
N MET A 152 -1.71 -0.19 7.36
CA MET A 152 -3.15 0.10 7.37
C MET A 152 -3.55 1.03 8.53
N LEU A 153 -3.05 0.78 9.74
CA LEU A 153 -3.27 1.66 10.88
C LEU A 153 -2.72 3.07 10.65
N ALA A 154 -1.52 3.17 10.09
CA ALA A 154 -0.90 4.46 9.81
C ALA A 154 -1.69 5.27 8.78
N VAL A 155 -2.24 4.60 7.75
CA VAL A 155 -3.13 5.24 6.77
C VAL A 155 -4.37 5.80 7.45
N GLY A 156 -5.04 5.03 8.31
CA GLY A 156 -6.20 5.49 9.05
C GLY A 156 -5.92 6.69 9.94
N HIS A 157 -4.80 6.66 10.68
CA HIS A 157 -4.40 7.78 11.54
C HIS A 157 -3.98 9.03 10.74
N ALA A 158 -3.24 8.85 9.66
CA ALA A 158 -2.84 9.95 8.78
C ALA A 158 -4.07 10.62 8.11
N ALA A 159 -5.02 9.81 7.66
CA ALA A 159 -6.28 10.32 7.11
C ALA A 159 -7.12 11.04 8.18
N TRP A 160 -7.26 10.48 9.37
CA TRP A 160 -7.93 11.13 10.49
C TRP A 160 -7.32 12.49 10.80
N TRP A 161 -6.01 12.56 10.93
CA TRP A 161 -5.29 13.81 11.19
C TRP A 161 -5.50 14.83 10.05
N LEU A 162 -5.38 14.39 8.79
CA LEU A 162 -5.58 15.24 7.62
C LEU A 162 -7.00 15.79 7.58
N LEU A 163 -8.01 14.94 7.71
CA LEU A 163 -9.42 15.33 7.70
C LEU A 163 -9.78 16.25 8.87
N GLY A 164 -9.15 16.07 10.04
CA GLY A 164 -9.33 16.96 11.19
C GLY A 164 -8.86 18.40 10.93
N ILE A 165 -7.97 18.60 9.95
CA ILE A 165 -7.48 19.93 9.57
C ILE A 165 -8.23 20.48 8.35
N THR A 166 -8.66 19.61 7.43
CA THR A 166 -9.16 20.04 6.10
C THR A 166 -10.65 19.94 5.92
N SER A 167 -11.35 19.13 6.73
CA SER A 167 -12.79 18.91 6.59
C SER A 167 -13.59 19.54 7.72
N GLU A 168 -14.87 19.79 7.47
CA GLU A 168 -15.84 20.24 8.47
C GLU A 168 -16.60 19.07 9.12
N LEU A 169 -16.09 17.84 8.95
CA LEU A 169 -16.73 16.66 9.55
C LEU A 169 -16.68 16.72 11.09
N PRO A 170 -17.78 16.32 11.78
CA PRO A 170 -17.79 16.24 13.23
C PRO A 170 -16.66 15.33 13.75
N MET A 171 -16.02 15.73 14.87
CA MET A 171 -14.93 14.93 15.47
C MET A 171 -15.38 13.51 15.84
N GLU A 172 -16.65 13.34 16.19
CA GLU A 172 -17.21 12.02 16.47
C GLU A 172 -17.15 11.10 15.23
N THR A 173 -17.52 11.62 14.06
CA THR A 173 -17.42 10.89 12.78
C THR A 173 -15.96 10.56 12.44
N LEU A 174 -15.03 11.50 12.63
CA LEU A 174 -13.61 11.30 12.40
C LEU A 174 -13.02 10.25 13.34
N ASP A 175 -13.41 10.26 14.63
CA ASP A 175 -12.95 9.26 15.59
C ASP A 175 -13.51 7.87 15.28
N GLN A 176 -14.80 7.76 14.91
CA GLN A 176 -15.36 6.50 14.45
C GLN A 176 -14.62 5.98 13.21
N PHE A 177 -14.36 6.83 12.24
CA PHE A 177 -13.58 6.49 11.05
C PHE A 177 -12.19 5.95 11.43
N ARG A 178 -11.44 6.64 12.30
CA ARG A 178 -10.12 6.20 12.74
C ARG A 178 -10.14 4.82 13.36
N TRP A 179 -11.11 4.55 14.26
CA TRP A 179 -11.17 3.29 14.98
C TRP A 179 -11.57 2.08 14.10
N ILE A 180 -12.19 2.32 12.94
CA ILE A 180 -12.50 1.24 11.97
C ILE A 180 -11.21 0.61 11.43
N PHE A 181 -10.09 1.33 11.37
CA PHE A 181 -8.82 0.79 10.89
C PHE A 181 -8.21 -0.26 11.82
N VAL A 182 -8.60 -0.30 13.10
CA VAL A 182 -8.14 -1.33 14.04
C VAL A 182 -8.63 -2.72 13.64
N PRO A 183 -9.92 -3.00 13.40
CA PRO A 183 -10.34 -4.30 12.90
C PRO A 183 -9.88 -4.56 11.45
N ILE A 184 -9.80 -3.54 10.58
CA ILE A 184 -9.41 -3.72 9.16
C ILE A 184 -7.92 -4.04 8.99
N MET A 185 -7.07 -3.68 9.96
CA MET A 185 -5.65 -4.04 9.89
C MET A 185 -5.43 -5.57 9.84
N TYR A 186 -6.33 -6.36 10.45
CA TYR A 186 -6.18 -7.82 10.44
C TYR A 186 -6.38 -8.42 9.05
N PRO A 187 -7.49 -8.19 8.32
CA PRO A 187 -7.63 -8.69 6.96
C PRO A 187 -6.55 -8.15 6.02
N GLU A 188 -6.07 -6.90 6.17
CA GLU A 188 -4.92 -6.38 5.40
C GLU A 188 -3.64 -7.17 5.68
N ALA A 189 -3.36 -7.43 6.97
CA ALA A 189 -2.23 -8.25 7.39
C ALA A 189 -2.34 -9.69 6.83
N PHE A 190 -3.53 -10.29 6.88
CA PHE A 190 -3.76 -11.63 6.34
C PHE A 190 -3.71 -11.68 4.82
N LEU A 191 -4.20 -10.68 4.11
CA LEU A 191 -4.05 -10.57 2.66
C LEU A 191 -2.57 -10.61 2.26
N THR A 192 -1.78 -9.72 2.85
CA THR A 192 -0.34 -9.62 2.54
C THR A 192 0.43 -10.82 3.08
N GLY A 193 0.34 -11.10 4.38
CA GLY A 193 1.11 -12.16 5.02
C GLY A 193 0.75 -13.55 4.51
N GLY A 194 -0.54 -13.82 4.26
CA GLY A 194 -1.01 -15.07 3.67
C GLY A 194 -0.50 -15.28 2.25
N ALA A 195 -0.62 -14.27 1.39
CA ALA A 195 -0.10 -14.33 0.02
C ALA A 195 1.43 -14.52 0.01
N ILE A 196 2.17 -13.74 0.78
CA ILE A 196 3.64 -13.88 0.89
C ILE A 196 4.04 -15.25 1.43
N SER A 197 3.33 -15.80 2.43
CA SER A 197 3.61 -17.14 2.97
C SER A 197 3.48 -18.22 1.90
N ILE A 198 2.43 -18.13 1.07
CA ILE A 198 2.22 -19.06 -0.04
C ILE A 198 3.32 -18.88 -1.11
N PHE A 199 3.62 -17.65 -1.49
CA PHE A 199 4.60 -17.39 -2.55
C PHE A 199 6.03 -17.76 -2.13
N VAL A 200 6.43 -17.53 -0.87
CA VAL A 200 7.75 -17.95 -0.37
C VAL A 200 7.94 -19.47 -0.50
N ILE A 201 6.88 -20.25 -0.31
CA ILE A 201 6.95 -21.72 -0.42
C ILE A 201 6.96 -22.19 -1.87
N TYR A 202 6.06 -21.65 -2.71
CA TYR A 202 5.80 -22.19 -4.05
C TYR A 202 6.52 -21.43 -5.16
N LYS A 203 6.74 -20.13 -4.99
CA LYS A 203 7.26 -19.20 -6.01
C LYS A 203 8.13 -18.09 -5.39
N PRO A 204 9.21 -18.43 -4.66
CA PRO A 204 10.04 -17.44 -3.96
C PRO A 204 10.62 -16.39 -4.92
N GLN A 205 10.82 -16.73 -6.19
CA GLN A 205 11.28 -15.80 -7.22
C GLN A 205 10.31 -14.65 -7.53
N TRP A 206 9.06 -14.72 -7.06
CA TRP A 206 8.09 -13.63 -7.20
C TRP A 206 8.25 -12.55 -6.12
N ILE A 207 9.08 -12.80 -5.11
CA ILE A 207 9.24 -11.91 -3.97
C ILE A 207 10.64 -11.28 -4.01
N ALA A 208 10.70 -10.04 -4.51
CA ALA A 208 11.98 -9.34 -4.69
C ALA A 208 12.70 -8.99 -3.38
N THR A 209 12.03 -9.09 -2.23
CA THR A 209 12.58 -8.80 -0.90
C THR A 209 12.95 -10.05 -0.11
N PHE A 210 12.72 -11.25 -0.66
CA PHE A 210 13.07 -12.52 -0.04
C PHE A 210 14.25 -13.17 -0.77
N ASP A 211 15.24 -13.67 -0.04
CA ASP A 211 16.37 -14.42 -0.57
C ASP A 211 16.48 -15.77 0.14
N ASP A 212 16.25 -16.86 -0.61
CA ASP A 212 16.32 -18.25 -0.11
C ASP A 212 17.65 -18.54 0.58
N ARG A 213 18.75 -18.00 0.05
CA ARG A 213 20.09 -18.24 0.59
C ARG A 213 20.25 -17.63 1.97
N ARG A 214 19.58 -16.51 2.20
CA ARG A 214 19.64 -15.78 3.46
C ARG A 214 18.71 -16.38 4.51
N TYR A 215 17.47 -16.71 4.13
CA TYR A 215 16.43 -17.08 5.09
C TYR A 215 16.29 -18.59 5.32
N LEU A 216 16.74 -19.45 4.39
CA LEU A 216 16.56 -20.90 4.45
C LEU A 216 17.87 -21.70 4.60
N LYS A 217 19.01 -21.17 4.17
CA LYS A 217 20.29 -21.92 4.16
C LYS A 217 21.19 -21.73 5.37
N ASN A 218 20.86 -20.87 6.32
CA ASN A 218 21.58 -20.70 7.58
C ASN A 218 21.08 -21.68 8.66
N ARG A 219 20.95 -22.97 8.30
CA ARG A 219 20.76 -24.08 9.24
C ARG A 219 21.93 -25.02 9.18
#